data_290fc9fb3ba6adbe0f803d7809809cb7
#
_entry.id   290fc9fb3ba6adbe0f803d7809809cb7
#
_cell.length_a   1.000
_cell.length_b   1.000
_cell.length_c   1.000
_cell.angle_alpha   90.00
_cell.angle_beta   90.00
_cell.angle_gamma   90.00
#
_symmetry.space_group_name_H-M   'P 1'
#
loop_
_entity.id
_entity.type
_entity.pdbx_description
1 polymer ?
#
loop_
_entity_poly.entity_id
_entity_poly.type
_entity_poly.pdbx_seq_one_letter_code
_entity_poly.pdbx_strand_id
1 'polypeptide(L)'
;MIEIKRIQQQPGLAQAIYTVMTDVYPVSPWTLEQIQADQSQDQTWYALAYDGEEVIGFLAIQENLFEAEVLQIAVKKAYQGQGIASALFATLPTDKEIFLEVRKSNGRAQAFYKKEKMAVIAERKAYYHDPVEDAIIMKREIDEG
;
A
#
# COMPACT_ATOMS: atom_id res chain seq x y z
N MET A 1 1.45 -20.87 -6.87
CA MET A 1 0.15 -20.20 -6.73
C MET A 1 0.28 -19.07 -5.71
N ILE A 2 -0.21 -17.89 -6.06
CA ILE A 2 -0.16 -16.73 -5.17
C ILE A 2 -1.37 -16.76 -4.25
N GLU A 3 -1.12 -16.58 -2.95
CA GLU A 3 -2.16 -16.56 -1.93
C GLU A 3 -2.15 -15.23 -1.22
N ILE A 4 -3.32 -14.61 -1.02
CA ILE A 4 -3.44 -13.33 -0.33
C ILE A 4 -4.02 -13.59 1.06
N LYS A 5 -3.35 -13.07 2.10
CA LYS A 5 -3.80 -13.19 3.49
C LYS A 5 -3.83 -11.83 4.16
N ARG A 6 -4.87 -11.58 4.94
CA ARG A 6 -4.98 -10.37 5.76
C ARG A 6 -4.41 -10.64 7.14
N ILE A 7 -3.47 -9.79 7.58
CA ILE A 7 -2.74 -9.99 8.84
C ILE A 7 -2.66 -8.66 9.58
N GLN A 8 -2.85 -8.69 10.90
CA GLN A 8 -2.71 -7.52 11.74
C GLN A 8 -1.34 -7.47 12.41
N GLN A 9 -0.99 -8.51 13.14
CA GLN A 9 0.32 -8.63 13.78
C GLN A 9 0.81 -10.06 13.67
N GLN A 10 2.12 -10.22 13.40
CA GLN A 10 2.70 -11.55 13.24
C GLN A 10 4.22 -11.45 13.41
N PRO A 11 4.87 -12.42 14.08
CA PRO A 11 6.33 -12.46 14.14
C PRO A 11 6.95 -12.45 12.74
N GLY A 12 7.98 -11.61 12.55
CA GLY A 12 8.67 -11.51 11.27
C GLY A 12 7.98 -10.65 10.21
N LEU A 13 6.80 -10.10 10.52
CA LEU A 13 6.03 -9.29 9.56
C LEU A 13 6.82 -8.07 9.07
N ALA A 14 7.40 -7.30 9.99
CA ALA A 14 8.14 -6.09 9.62
C ALA A 14 9.33 -6.41 8.71
N GLN A 15 10.07 -7.47 9.01
CA GLN A 15 11.19 -7.90 8.18
C GLN A 15 10.74 -8.33 6.79
N ALA A 16 9.62 -9.06 6.69
CA ALA A 16 9.07 -9.49 5.41
C ALA A 16 8.68 -8.27 4.55
N ILE A 17 8.01 -7.29 5.13
CA ILE A 17 7.64 -6.04 4.44
C ILE A 17 8.89 -5.28 4.00
N TYR A 18 9.87 -5.15 4.88
CA TYR A 18 11.12 -4.45 4.57
C TYR A 18 11.87 -5.12 3.41
N THR A 19 11.87 -6.45 3.38
CA THR A 19 12.49 -7.21 2.29
C THR A 19 11.83 -6.91 0.94
N VAL A 20 10.50 -6.83 0.89
CA VAL A 20 9.78 -6.42 -0.33
C VAL A 20 10.15 -4.99 -0.72
N MET A 21 10.17 -4.07 0.24
CA MET A 21 10.51 -2.67 -0.02
C MET A 21 11.91 -2.50 -0.60
N THR A 22 12.89 -3.23 -0.05
CA THR A 22 14.28 -3.14 -0.54
C THR A 22 14.47 -3.79 -1.91
N ASP A 23 13.59 -4.72 -2.29
CA ASP A 23 13.59 -5.28 -3.64
C ASP A 23 13.08 -4.25 -4.66
N VAL A 24 12.07 -3.47 -4.29
CA VAL A 24 11.38 -2.56 -5.21
C VAL A 24 12.08 -1.20 -5.30
N TYR A 25 12.61 -0.69 -4.20
CA TYR A 25 13.20 0.65 -4.11
C TYR A 25 14.69 0.60 -3.85
N PRO A 26 15.51 1.47 -4.51
CA PRO A 26 16.93 1.58 -4.20
C PRO A 26 17.18 1.94 -2.73
N VAL A 27 16.32 2.80 -2.17
CA VAL A 27 16.27 3.12 -0.75
C VAL A 27 14.83 2.92 -0.31
N SER A 28 14.61 2.07 0.70
CA SER A 28 13.26 1.82 1.19
C SER A 28 12.65 3.12 1.73
N PRO A 29 11.41 3.48 1.32
CA PRO A 29 10.72 4.67 1.86
C PRO A 29 10.44 4.54 3.36
N TRP A 30 10.37 3.33 3.89
CA TRP A 30 10.19 3.07 5.32
C TRP A 30 11.40 2.31 5.86
N THR A 31 11.88 2.72 7.05
CA THR A 31 12.89 1.94 7.77
C THR A 31 12.22 0.76 8.46
N LEU A 32 13.02 -0.23 8.86
CA LEU A 32 12.51 -1.38 9.60
C LEU A 32 11.81 -0.92 10.89
N GLU A 33 12.37 0.08 11.59
CA GLU A 33 11.79 0.63 12.82
C GLU A 33 10.44 1.30 12.56
N GLN A 34 10.29 2.00 11.43
CA GLN A 34 9.02 2.63 11.06
C GLN A 34 7.96 1.57 10.78
N ILE A 35 8.33 0.47 10.12
CA ILE A 35 7.39 -0.63 9.86
C ILE A 35 6.97 -1.28 11.18
N GLN A 36 7.92 -1.51 12.09
CA GLN A 36 7.62 -2.09 13.40
C GLN A 36 6.68 -1.19 14.21
N ALA A 37 6.89 0.12 14.16
CA ALA A 37 6.01 1.08 14.83
C ALA A 37 4.62 1.08 14.22
N ASP A 38 4.52 1.00 12.90
CA ASP A 38 3.25 0.99 12.19
C ASP A 38 2.42 -0.25 12.53
N GLN A 39 3.05 -1.44 12.49
CA GLN A 39 2.33 -2.69 12.78
C GLN A 39 1.83 -2.79 14.22
N SER A 40 2.38 -2.00 15.14
CA SER A 40 1.96 -2.00 16.54
C SER A 40 0.67 -1.19 16.78
N GLN A 41 0.19 -0.45 15.78
CA GLN A 41 -1.01 0.36 15.91
C GLN A 41 -2.27 -0.48 15.71
N ASP A 42 -3.28 -0.26 16.54
CA ASP A 42 -4.51 -1.06 16.54
C ASP A 42 -5.31 -0.96 15.24
N GLN A 43 -5.20 0.19 14.55
CA GLN A 43 -5.96 0.46 13.33
C GLN A 43 -5.25 0.03 12.06
N THR A 44 -4.03 -0.47 12.18
CA THR A 44 -3.21 -0.88 11.03
C THR A 44 -3.37 -2.37 10.78
N TRP A 45 -3.56 -2.75 9.51
CA TRP A 45 -3.50 -4.13 9.08
C TRP A 45 -2.82 -4.22 7.70
N TYR A 46 -2.48 -5.44 7.32
CA TYR A 46 -1.74 -5.70 6.08
C TYR A 46 -2.42 -6.81 5.31
N ALA A 47 -2.43 -6.67 3.97
CA ALA A 47 -2.68 -7.80 3.10
C ALA A 47 -1.33 -8.25 2.56
N LEU A 48 -1.02 -9.53 2.69
CA LEU A 48 0.24 -10.10 2.22
C LEU A 48 0.00 -11.04 1.06
N ALA A 49 0.84 -10.94 0.03
CA ALA A 49 0.84 -11.89 -1.08
C ALA A 49 1.97 -12.88 -0.87
N TYR A 50 1.65 -14.17 -0.89
CA TYR A 50 2.59 -15.26 -0.68
C TYR A 50 2.77 -16.07 -1.96
N ASP A 51 4.01 -16.45 -2.23
CA ASP A 51 4.34 -17.52 -3.16
C ASP A 51 4.94 -18.65 -2.31
N GLY A 52 4.12 -19.67 -2.01
CA GLY A 52 4.49 -20.66 -1.00
C GLY A 52 4.58 -19.99 0.37
N GLU A 53 5.76 -20.02 0.98
CA GLU A 53 6.01 -19.38 2.28
C GLU A 53 6.66 -18.00 2.16
N GLU A 54 7.02 -17.59 0.95
CA GLU A 54 7.69 -16.32 0.71
C GLU A 54 6.67 -15.20 0.55
N VAL A 55 6.86 -14.10 1.29
CA VAL A 55 6.10 -12.87 1.09
C VAL A 55 6.67 -12.14 -0.10
N ILE A 56 5.87 -11.98 -1.16
CA ILE A 56 6.33 -11.34 -2.40
C ILE A 56 5.64 -10.00 -2.68
N GLY A 57 4.70 -9.60 -1.86
CA GLY A 57 4.02 -8.32 -1.98
C GLY A 57 3.20 -8.02 -0.74
N PHE A 58 2.85 -6.74 -0.56
CA PHE A 58 2.02 -6.32 0.56
C PHE A 58 1.24 -5.06 0.25
N LEU A 59 0.18 -4.87 1.02
CA LEU A 59 -0.61 -3.64 1.09
C LEU A 59 -0.74 -3.28 2.56
N ALA A 60 -0.34 -2.08 2.94
CA ALA A 60 -0.46 -1.59 4.31
C ALA A 60 -1.63 -0.61 4.39
N ILE A 61 -2.53 -0.83 5.35
CA ILE A 61 -3.78 -0.08 5.46
C ILE A 61 -3.97 0.36 6.91
N GLN A 62 -4.43 1.60 7.07
CA GLN A 62 -4.93 2.10 8.34
C GLN A 62 -6.42 2.40 8.20
N GLU A 63 -7.22 1.90 9.12
CA GLU A 63 -8.68 1.91 8.96
C GLU A 63 -9.36 2.31 10.27
N ASN A 64 -10.36 3.19 10.18
CA ASN A 64 -11.26 3.51 11.29
C ASN A 64 -12.71 3.15 10.91
N LEU A 65 -13.69 3.61 11.67
CA LEU A 65 -15.10 3.28 11.42
C LEU A 65 -15.63 3.88 10.11
N PHE A 66 -15.01 4.93 9.60
CA PHE A 66 -15.55 5.74 8.51
C PHE A 66 -14.77 5.63 7.21
N GLU A 67 -13.46 5.47 7.31
CA GLU A 67 -12.58 5.50 6.14
C GLU A 67 -11.36 4.61 6.31
N ALA A 68 -10.70 4.33 5.21
CA ALA A 68 -9.44 3.59 5.18
C ALA A 68 -8.41 4.35 4.37
N GLU A 69 -7.16 4.27 4.79
CA GLU A 69 -6.04 4.89 4.08
C GLU A 69 -5.05 3.83 3.64
N VAL A 70 -4.68 3.84 2.37
CA VAL A 70 -3.59 3.02 1.86
C VAL A 70 -2.28 3.72 2.20
N LEU A 71 -1.48 3.10 3.06
CA LEU A 71 -0.20 3.67 3.50
C LEU A 71 0.93 3.33 2.55
N GLN A 72 0.94 2.10 2.02
CA GLN A 72 1.97 1.63 1.11
C GLN A 72 1.49 0.37 0.39
N ILE A 73 1.95 0.18 -0.85
CA ILE A 73 1.76 -1.06 -1.60
C ILE A 73 3.02 -1.34 -2.41
N ALA A 74 3.46 -2.58 -2.42
CA ALA A 74 4.61 -2.99 -3.23
C ALA A 74 4.54 -4.48 -3.55
N VAL A 75 5.05 -4.84 -4.73
CA VAL A 75 5.18 -6.23 -5.19
C VAL A 75 6.60 -6.39 -5.71
N LYS A 76 7.29 -7.46 -5.31
CA LYS A 76 8.65 -7.73 -5.76
C LYS A 76 8.73 -7.71 -7.29
N LYS A 77 9.83 -7.19 -7.82
CA LYS A 77 10.03 -6.98 -9.26
C LYS A 77 9.76 -8.24 -10.08
N ALA A 78 10.21 -9.39 -9.59
CA ALA A 78 10.04 -10.67 -10.29
C ALA A 78 8.57 -11.09 -10.45
N TYR A 79 7.67 -10.51 -9.66
CA TYR A 79 6.24 -10.87 -9.63
C TYR A 79 5.33 -9.78 -10.21
N GLN A 80 5.89 -8.68 -10.66
CA GLN A 80 5.10 -7.59 -11.22
C GLN A 80 4.50 -7.99 -12.58
N GLY A 81 3.37 -7.36 -12.92
CA GLY A 81 2.68 -7.65 -14.19
C GLY A 81 1.80 -8.88 -14.18
N GLN A 82 1.52 -9.45 -13.01
CA GLN A 82 0.72 -10.67 -12.86
C GLN A 82 -0.62 -10.44 -12.15
N GLY A 83 -1.01 -9.17 -11.94
CA GLY A 83 -2.27 -8.85 -11.28
C GLY A 83 -2.24 -8.94 -9.76
N ILE A 84 -1.07 -9.09 -9.14
CA ILE A 84 -0.94 -9.25 -7.68
C ILE A 84 -1.32 -7.96 -6.96
N ALA A 85 -0.90 -6.80 -7.46
CA ALA A 85 -1.26 -5.52 -6.86
C ALA A 85 -2.78 -5.31 -6.87
N SER A 86 -3.45 -5.67 -7.96
CA SER A 86 -4.93 -5.62 -8.04
C SER A 86 -5.57 -6.59 -7.04
N ALA A 87 -5.00 -7.78 -6.86
CA ALA A 87 -5.50 -8.75 -5.89
C ALA A 87 -5.34 -8.24 -4.46
N LEU A 88 -4.21 -7.57 -4.15
CA LEU A 88 -4.01 -6.92 -2.87
C LEU A 88 -5.03 -5.80 -2.66
N PHE A 89 -5.25 -4.97 -3.67
CA PHE A 89 -6.22 -3.88 -3.61
C PHE A 89 -7.66 -4.36 -3.42
N ALA A 90 -7.97 -5.57 -3.91
CA ALA A 90 -9.29 -6.17 -3.75
C ALA A 90 -9.63 -6.51 -2.29
N THR A 91 -8.64 -6.52 -1.39
CA THR A 91 -8.87 -6.73 0.04
C THR A 91 -9.40 -5.49 0.76
N LEU A 92 -9.37 -4.32 0.11
CA LEU A 92 -9.84 -3.07 0.71
C LEU A 92 -11.36 -3.13 0.92
N PRO A 93 -11.86 -2.46 2.00
CA PRO A 93 -13.30 -2.40 2.22
C PRO A 93 -14.01 -1.65 1.10
N THR A 94 -15.24 -2.09 0.78
CA THR A 94 -16.08 -1.42 -0.22
C THR A 94 -17.12 -0.51 0.44
N ASP A 95 -17.31 -0.63 1.74
CA ASP A 95 -18.27 0.13 2.53
C ASP A 95 -17.69 1.38 3.19
N LYS A 96 -16.47 1.75 2.81
CA LYS A 96 -15.77 2.93 3.32
C LYS A 96 -15.10 3.66 2.17
N GLU A 97 -14.90 4.97 2.36
CA GLU A 97 -14.07 5.74 1.46
C GLU A 97 -12.61 5.36 1.64
N ILE A 98 -11.87 5.28 0.55
CA ILE A 98 -10.45 4.92 0.55
C ILE A 98 -9.64 6.13 0.12
N PHE A 99 -8.59 6.44 0.86
CA PHE A 99 -7.68 7.55 0.57
C PHE A 99 -6.25 7.06 0.41
N LEU A 100 -5.47 7.77 -0.38
CA LEU A 100 -4.03 7.57 -0.44
C LEU A 100 -3.34 8.84 -0.90
N GLU A 101 -2.03 8.90 -0.67
CA GLU A 101 -1.16 9.97 -1.16
C GLU A 101 -0.06 9.33 -2.01
N VAL A 102 0.29 9.97 -3.10
CA VAL A 102 1.32 9.48 -4.02
C VAL A 102 2.15 10.64 -4.54
N ARG A 103 3.45 10.42 -4.77
CA ARG A 103 4.31 11.46 -5.34
C ARG A 103 3.81 11.86 -6.72
N LYS A 104 3.82 13.16 -7.00
CA LYS A 104 3.36 13.70 -8.27
C LYS A 104 4.10 13.12 -9.47
N SER A 105 5.39 12.83 -9.32
CA SER A 105 6.21 12.24 -10.38
C SER A 105 5.93 10.76 -10.62
N ASN A 106 5.24 10.08 -9.69
CA ASN A 106 4.99 8.65 -9.82
C ASN A 106 3.75 8.38 -10.68
N GLY A 107 3.88 8.64 -11.98
CA GLY A 107 2.79 8.47 -12.94
C GLY A 107 2.32 7.02 -13.08
N ARG A 108 3.24 6.07 -12.92
CA ARG A 108 2.91 4.63 -12.99
C ARG A 108 1.98 4.22 -11.86
N ALA A 109 2.27 4.66 -10.64
CA ALA A 109 1.40 4.38 -9.49
C ALA A 109 0.05 5.06 -9.64
N GLN A 110 0.03 6.32 -10.07
CA GLN A 110 -1.22 7.04 -10.31
C GLN A 110 -2.09 6.36 -11.34
N ALA A 111 -1.50 5.84 -12.43
CA ALA A 111 -2.22 5.10 -13.46
C ALA A 111 -2.84 3.82 -12.88
N PHE A 112 -2.09 3.10 -12.05
CA PHE A 112 -2.59 1.90 -11.37
C PHE A 112 -3.78 2.27 -10.46
N TYR A 113 -3.65 3.31 -9.64
CA TYR A 113 -4.71 3.71 -8.71
C TYR A 113 -5.97 4.15 -9.46
N LYS A 114 -5.84 4.87 -10.57
CA LYS A 114 -7.00 5.24 -11.40
C LYS A 114 -7.72 4.01 -11.94
N LYS A 115 -6.97 3.00 -12.35
CA LYS A 115 -7.51 1.73 -12.81
C LYS A 115 -8.27 1.01 -11.69
N GLU A 116 -7.86 1.21 -10.43
CA GLU A 116 -8.53 0.68 -9.25
C GLU A 116 -9.61 1.61 -8.71
N LYS A 117 -10.11 2.51 -9.54
CA LYS A 117 -11.24 3.43 -9.26
C LYS A 117 -10.92 4.55 -8.29
N MET A 118 -9.64 4.87 -8.10
CA MET A 118 -9.23 6.05 -7.35
C MET A 118 -9.27 7.28 -8.27
N ALA A 119 -9.64 8.43 -7.72
CA ALA A 119 -9.66 9.70 -8.45
C ALA A 119 -8.87 10.76 -7.68
N VAL A 120 -8.22 11.66 -8.41
CA VAL A 120 -7.48 12.78 -7.81
C VAL A 120 -8.50 13.76 -7.21
N ILE A 121 -8.32 14.10 -5.94
CA ILE A 121 -9.17 15.07 -5.25
C ILE A 121 -8.42 16.33 -4.80
N ALA A 122 -7.10 16.27 -4.65
CA ALA A 122 -6.31 17.39 -4.17
C ALA A 122 -4.83 17.19 -4.48
N GLU A 123 -4.07 18.24 -4.27
CA GLU A 123 -2.62 18.24 -4.38
C GLU A 123 -2.06 18.99 -3.17
N ARG A 124 -1.05 18.42 -2.50
CA ARG A 124 -0.36 19.04 -1.36
C ARG A 124 1.04 19.44 -1.77
N LYS A 125 1.33 20.73 -1.74
CA LYS A 125 2.62 21.28 -2.16
C LYS A 125 3.72 20.90 -1.18
N ALA A 126 4.88 20.50 -1.72
CA ALA A 126 6.11 20.22 -0.97
C ALA A 126 5.88 19.26 0.20
N TYR A 127 4.99 18.27 0.02
CA TYR A 127 4.62 17.32 1.07
C TYR A 127 5.72 16.30 1.37
N TYR A 128 6.36 15.78 0.32
CA TYR A 128 7.44 14.81 0.46
C TYR A 128 8.79 15.50 0.56
N HIS A 129 9.74 14.82 1.20
CA HIS A 129 11.14 15.25 1.33
C HIS A 129 12.07 14.21 0.71
N ASP A 130 13.27 14.63 0.34
CA ASP A 130 14.37 13.79 -0.17
C ASP A 130 13.99 12.92 -1.39
N PRO A 131 13.57 13.51 -2.53
CA PRO A 131 13.50 14.94 -2.83
C PRO A 131 12.19 15.57 -2.39
N VAL A 132 12.19 16.89 -2.28
CA VAL A 132 10.97 17.69 -2.08
C VAL A 132 10.08 17.51 -3.29
N GLU A 133 8.83 17.16 -3.07
CA GLU A 133 7.89 16.90 -4.13
C GLU A 133 6.45 17.05 -3.64
N ASP A 134 5.55 17.46 -4.54
CA ASP A 134 4.14 17.55 -4.23
C ASP A 134 3.52 16.16 -4.11
N ALA A 135 2.50 16.05 -3.28
CA ALA A 135 1.68 14.84 -3.17
C ALA A 135 0.38 15.01 -3.95
N ILE A 136 -0.01 13.96 -4.65
CA ILE A 136 -1.34 13.84 -5.24
C ILE A 136 -2.17 13.03 -4.26
N ILE A 137 -3.33 13.57 -3.85
CA ILE A 137 -4.27 12.91 -2.95
C ILE A 137 -5.36 12.27 -3.79
N MET A 138 -5.57 10.98 -3.59
CA MET A 138 -6.58 10.23 -4.34
C MET A 138 -7.60 9.63 -3.40
N LYS A 139 -8.82 9.44 -3.89
CA LYS A 139 -9.95 8.93 -3.13
C LYS A 139 -10.76 7.97 -3.99
N ARG A 140 -11.27 6.92 -3.35
CA ARG A 140 -12.29 6.05 -3.93
C ARG A 140 -13.54 6.12 -3.07
N GLU A 141 -14.68 6.36 -3.70
CA GLU A 141 -15.96 6.44 -3.02
C GLU A 141 -16.43 5.06 -2.54
N ILE A 142 -17.39 5.06 -1.63
CA ILE A 142 -18.07 3.83 -1.20
C ILE A 142 -18.67 3.16 -2.43
N ASP A 143 -18.47 1.85 -2.55
CA ASP A 143 -19.07 1.06 -3.62
C ASP A 143 -20.41 0.52 -3.11
N GLU A 144 -21.49 1.08 -3.61
CA GLU A 144 -22.85 0.72 -3.19
C GLU A 144 -23.47 -0.39 -4.06
N GLY A 145 -22.67 -1.00 -4.88
CA GLY A 145 -23.17 -2.07 -5.69
C GLY A 145 -22.79 -2.05 -7.10
#